data_010668fe65f4f4fa318aa3eb71113f76
#
_entry.id   010668fe65f4f4fa318aa3eb71113f76
#
_cell.length_a   1.000
_cell.length_b   1.000
_cell.length_c   1.000
_cell.angle_alpha   90.00
_cell.angle_beta   90.00
_cell.angle_gamma   90.00
#
_symmetry.space_group_name_H-M   'P 1'
#
loop_
_entity.id
_entity.type
_entity.pdbx_description
1 polymer ?
#
loop_
_entity_poly.entity_id
_entity_poly.type
_entity_poly.pdbx_seq_one_letter_code
_entity_poly.pdbx_strand_id
1 'polypeptide(L)'
;GVALGVAFFIAISSLMRGFQTYFVQQVIDVQPHIVIKDETRTPPLQAAELAVTDGAVAINGVKPRDRVRGIRSAAEKMAILEAIPGAAAAPILTGAALLRYGSRDLTITITGIEPERYRRVANLEKDMIQGSLEDLRSAANGLIIGATLAYRLGVQMGDTVIAVSPRGVALRMKIVGIFRTGLVSLDQSAGYALLKVNQT
;
A
#
# COMPACT_ATOMS: atom_id res chain seq x y z
N GLY A 1 -40.24 -12.80 -31.73
CA GLY A 1 -38.77 -12.54 -31.92
C GLY A 1 -38.36 -11.20 -31.34
N VAL A 2 -38.95 -10.06 -31.77
CA VAL A 2 -38.47 -8.71 -31.41
C VAL A 2 -38.61 -8.40 -29.90
N ALA A 3 -39.70 -8.72 -29.29
CA ALA A 3 -39.95 -8.47 -27.86
C ALA A 3 -38.91 -9.20 -26.96
N LEU A 4 -38.57 -10.43 -27.32
CA LEU A 4 -37.55 -11.21 -26.58
C LEU A 4 -36.16 -10.58 -26.73
N GLY A 5 -35.83 -10.09 -27.92
CA GLY A 5 -34.56 -9.41 -28.18
C GLY A 5 -34.41 -8.11 -27.37
N VAL A 6 -35.47 -7.30 -27.32
CA VAL A 6 -35.50 -6.07 -26.52
C VAL A 6 -35.41 -6.36 -25.01
N ALA A 7 -36.17 -7.36 -24.54
CA ALA A 7 -36.06 -7.76 -23.11
C ALA A 7 -34.68 -8.24 -22.73
N PHE A 8 -34.05 -9.04 -23.57
CA PHE A 8 -32.67 -9.51 -23.35
C PHE A 8 -31.65 -8.37 -23.36
N PHE A 9 -31.76 -7.43 -24.31
CA PHE A 9 -30.93 -6.25 -24.37
C PHE A 9 -31.05 -5.38 -23.10
N ILE A 10 -32.28 -5.15 -22.62
CA ILE A 10 -32.52 -4.39 -21.39
C ILE A 10 -31.88 -5.12 -20.19
N ALA A 11 -32.05 -6.43 -20.08
CA ALA A 11 -31.50 -7.22 -18.98
C ALA A 11 -29.99 -7.17 -18.96
N ILE A 12 -29.32 -7.37 -20.10
CA ILE A 12 -27.84 -7.29 -20.20
C ILE A 12 -27.34 -5.87 -19.90
N SER A 13 -28.01 -4.85 -20.44
CA SER A 13 -27.61 -3.46 -20.21
C SER A 13 -27.73 -3.06 -18.73
N SER A 14 -28.79 -3.52 -18.07
CA SER A 14 -29.00 -3.29 -16.63
C SER A 14 -27.94 -4.01 -15.78
N LEU A 15 -27.64 -5.27 -16.13
CA LEU A 15 -26.59 -6.05 -15.47
C LEU A 15 -25.21 -5.39 -15.63
N MET A 16 -24.90 -4.94 -16.84
CA MET A 16 -23.62 -4.29 -17.12
C MET A 16 -23.47 -2.98 -16.33
N ARG A 17 -24.52 -2.15 -16.26
CA ARG A 17 -24.51 -0.93 -15.44
C ARG A 17 -24.36 -1.23 -13.96
N GLY A 18 -25.09 -2.23 -13.44
CA GLY A 18 -24.97 -2.66 -12.05
C GLY A 18 -23.55 -3.13 -11.72
N PHE A 19 -22.97 -3.96 -12.58
CA PHE A 19 -21.59 -4.43 -12.43
C PHE A 19 -20.57 -3.28 -12.47
N GLN A 20 -20.71 -2.36 -13.42
CA GLN A 20 -19.82 -1.20 -13.53
C GLN A 20 -19.87 -0.31 -12.29
N THR A 21 -21.06 -0.01 -11.78
CA THR A 21 -21.24 0.79 -10.56
C THR A 21 -20.62 0.09 -9.36
N TYR A 22 -20.90 -1.20 -9.18
CA TYR A 22 -20.34 -2.02 -8.11
C TYR A 22 -18.81 -2.06 -8.16
N PHE A 23 -18.24 -2.31 -9.35
CA PHE A 23 -16.80 -2.40 -9.52
C PHE A 23 -16.08 -1.07 -9.23
N VAL A 24 -16.64 0.04 -9.74
CA VAL A 24 -16.09 1.38 -9.49
C VAL A 24 -16.13 1.71 -8.00
N GLN A 25 -17.22 1.45 -7.30
CA GLN A 25 -17.32 1.68 -5.86
C GLN A 25 -16.31 0.84 -5.08
N GLN A 26 -16.16 -0.44 -5.42
CA GLN A 26 -15.21 -1.33 -4.77
C GLN A 26 -13.75 -0.85 -4.89
N VAL A 27 -13.38 -0.29 -6.04
CA VAL A 27 -12.01 0.23 -6.24
C VAL A 27 -11.78 1.56 -5.52
N ILE A 28 -12.78 2.45 -5.56
CA ILE A 28 -12.66 3.80 -4.97
C ILE A 28 -12.68 3.74 -3.44
N ASP A 29 -13.47 2.86 -2.84
CA ASP A 29 -13.64 2.80 -1.37
C ASP A 29 -12.39 2.29 -0.64
N VAL A 30 -11.55 1.49 -1.30
CA VAL A 30 -10.38 0.86 -0.67
C VAL A 30 -9.12 1.73 -0.74
N GLN A 31 -9.01 2.61 -1.73
CA GLN A 31 -7.81 3.40 -1.96
C GLN A 31 -8.06 4.90 -1.79
N PRO A 32 -7.06 5.67 -1.30
CA PRO A 32 -7.18 7.12 -1.25
C PRO A 32 -7.30 7.70 -2.67
N HIS A 33 -8.12 8.73 -2.83
CA HIS A 33 -8.41 9.37 -4.13
C HIS A 33 -7.16 9.98 -4.78
N ILE A 34 -6.22 10.50 -3.98
CA ILE A 34 -4.99 11.15 -4.44
C ILE A 34 -3.82 10.59 -3.64
N VAL A 35 -2.80 10.14 -4.34
CA VAL A 35 -1.53 9.69 -3.74
C VAL A 35 -0.41 10.60 -4.18
N ILE A 36 0.19 11.31 -3.22
CA ILE A 36 1.35 12.16 -3.46
C ILE A 36 2.60 11.32 -3.22
N LYS A 37 3.46 11.24 -4.24
CA LYS A 37 4.74 10.51 -4.18
C LYS A 37 5.89 11.46 -4.48
N ASP A 38 7.10 11.08 -4.04
CA ASP A 38 8.31 11.78 -4.45
C ASP A 38 8.54 11.56 -5.96
N GLU A 39 8.88 12.63 -6.66
CA GLU A 39 9.18 12.56 -8.10
C GLU A 39 10.52 11.85 -8.32
N THR A 40 10.54 10.93 -9.30
CA THR A 40 11.79 10.31 -9.74
C THR A 40 12.59 11.35 -10.50
N ARG A 41 13.52 12.01 -9.82
CA ARG A 41 14.41 13.00 -10.45
C ARG A 41 15.47 12.28 -11.26
N THR A 42 15.64 12.71 -12.51
CA THR A 42 16.84 12.38 -13.30
C THR A 42 18.06 12.79 -12.49
N PRO A 43 19.09 11.93 -12.35
CA PRO A 43 20.31 12.30 -11.66
C PRO A 43 20.89 13.56 -12.34
N PRO A 44 21.37 14.55 -11.55
CA PRO A 44 22.03 15.70 -12.15
C PRO A 44 23.24 15.23 -12.96
N LEU A 45 23.42 15.82 -14.14
CA LEU A 45 24.58 15.58 -14.99
C LEU A 45 25.87 15.75 -14.14
N GLN A 46 26.79 14.82 -14.30
CA GLN A 46 28.05 14.91 -13.58
C GLN A 46 28.91 16.03 -14.17
N ALA A 47 29.79 16.62 -13.36
CA ALA A 47 30.67 17.70 -13.79
C ALA A 47 31.49 17.35 -15.06
N ALA A 48 31.86 16.07 -15.22
CA ALA A 48 32.53 15.58 -16.41
C ALA A 48 31.63 15.58 -17.66
N GLU A 49 30.33 15.24 -17.52
CA GLU A 49 29.35 15.30 -18.61
C GLU A 49 29.01 16.75 -19.01
N LEU A 50 29.09 17.68 -18.05
CA LEU A 50 28.91 19.12 -18.30
C LEU A 50 30.13 19.75 -19.00
N ALA A 51 31.32 19.22 -18.76
CA ALA A 51 32.57 19.76 -19.32
C ALA A 51 32.85 19.26 -20.76
N VAL A 52 32.26 18.13 -21.18
CA VAL A 52 32.47 17.52 -22.49
C VAL A 52 31.19 17.64 -23.30
N THR A 53 31.18 18.60 -24.22
CA THR A 53 30.03 18.87 -25.10
C THR A 53 29.99 17.96 -26.34
N ASP A 54 31.09 17.33 -26.69
CA ASP A 54 31.20 16.49 -27.90
C ASP A 54 32.10 15.29 -27.59
N GLY A 55 31.45 14.13 -27.30
CA GLY A 55 32.18 12.90 -26.96
C GLY A 55 31.45 12.02 -25.95
N ALA A 56 31.89 10.77 -25.83
CA ALA A 56 31.40 9.83 -24.83
C ALA A 56 32.21 9.95 -23.53
N VAL A 57 31.54 10.23 -22.41
CA VAL A 57 32.16 10.28 -21.09
C VAL A 57 31.92 8.96 -20.38
N ALA A 58 32.99 8.19 -20.11
CA ALA A 58 32.94 6.99 -19.30
C ALA A 58 33.37 7.31 -17.87
N ILE A 59 32.44 7.19 -16.90
CA ILE A 59 32.73 7.43 -15.49
C ILE A 59 32.82 6.08 -14.78
N ASN A 60 34.02 5.70 -14.40
CA ASN A 60 34.27 4.45 -13.67
C ASN A 60 34.38 4.69 -12.16
N GLY A 61 33.87 3.74 -11.36
CA GLY A 61 34.04 3.73 -9.91
C GLY A 61 33.08 4.60 -9.10
N VAL A 62 32.08 5.23 -9.72
CA VAL A 62 31.04 5.97 -8.99
C VAL A 62 30.02 4.98 -8.43
N LYS A 63 30.01 4.79 -7.11
CA LYS A 63 28.92 4.08 -6.43
C LYS A 63 27.69 4.95 -6.44
N PRO A 64 26.53 4.47 -6.98
CA PRO A 64 25.29 5.21 -6.87
C PRO A 64 24.98 5.46 -5.39
N ARG A 65 24.76 6.72 -5.02
CA ARG A 65 24.29 7.05 -3.67
C ARG A 65 22.88 6.50 -3.52
N ASP A 66 22.71 5.61 -2.56
CA ASP A 66 21.38 5.15 -2.14
C ASP A 66 20.65 6.37 -1.54
N ARG A 67 19.83 7.02 -2.36
CA ARG A 67 19.04 8.16 -1.89
C ARG A 67 17.80 7.61 -1.21
N VAL A 68 17.66 7.91 0.08
CA VAL A 68 16.41 7.66 0.80
C VAL A 68 15.29 8.40 0.05
N ARG A 69 14.41 7.62 -0.57
CA ARG A 69 13.24 8.14 -1.29
C ARG A 69 12.20 8.53 -0.25
N GLY A 70 11.69 9.73 -0.35
CA GLY A 70 10.65 10.21 0.54
C GLY A 70 10.32 11.67 0.28
N ILE A 71 9.12 12.07 0.65
CA ILE A 71 8.64 13.44 0.49
C ILE A 71 9.39 14.34 1.46
N ARG A 72 10.14 15.31 0.93
CA ARG A 72 10.82 16.32 1.77
C ARG A 72 9.79 17.22 2.46
N SER A 73 10.06 17.58 3.72
CA SER A 73 9.17 18.43 4.54
C SER A 73 7.72 17.92 4.57
N ALA A 74 7.56 16.58 4.77
CA ALA A 74 6.25 15.93 4.74
C ALA A 74 5.26 16.57 5.72
N ALA A 75 5.72 16.96 6.92
CA ALA A 75 4.89 17.59 7.94
C ALA A 75 4.33 18.97 7.48
N GLU A 76 5.16 19.79 6.85
CA GLU A 76 4.76 21.09 6.33
C GLU A 76 3.74 20.96 5.18
N LYS A 77 4.01 20.03 4.26
CA LYS A 77 3.07 19.72 3.16
C LYS A 77 1.75 19.16 3.65
N MET A 78 1.78 18.34 4.68
CA MET A 78 0.55 17.84 5.32
C MET A 78 -0.25 18.97 5.94
N ALA A 79 0.39 19.90 6.63
CA ALA A 79 -0.30 21.06 7.20
C ALA A 79 -0.99 21.92 6.12
N ILE A 80 -0.33 22.10 4.96
CA ILE A 80 -0.93 22.81 3.82
C ILE A 80 -2.15 22.06 3.28
N LEU A 81 -2.08 20.73 3.15
CA LEU A 81 -3.19 19.90 2.66
C LEU A 81 -4.38 19.90 3.63
N GLU A 82 -4.11 19.84 4.93
CA GLU A 82 -5.14 19.87 5.98
C GLU A 82 -5.82 21.27 6.09
N ALA A 83 -5.16 22.32 5.62
CA ALA A 83 -5.76 23.66 5.54
C ALA A 83 -6.81 23.81 4.43
N ILE A 84 -6.87 22.86 3.48
CA ILE A 84 -7.86 22.87 2.40
C ILE A 84 -9.19 22.33 2.95
N PRO A 85 -10.31 23.11 2.88
CA PRO A 85 -11.61 22.64 3.38
C PRO A 85 -12.05 21.34 2.69
N GLY A 86 -12.41 20.33 3.49
CA GLY A 86 -12.86 19.04 2.99
C GLY A 86 -11.74 18.06 2.57
N ALA A 87 -10.47 18.45 2.65
CA ALA A 87 -9.36 17.55 2.41
C ALA A 87 -8.88 16.87 3.70
N ALA A 88 -8.55 15.59 3.60
CA ALA A 88 -7.90 14.83 4.65
C ALA A 88 -6.60 14.24 4.13
N ALA A 89 -5.52 14.29 4.92
CA ALA A 89 -4.23 13.76 4.54
C ALA A 89 -3.72 12.76 5.58
N ALA A 90 -3.12 11.66 5.11
CA ALA A 90 -2.48 10.67 5.98
C ALA A 90 -1.11 10.30 5.43
N PRO A 91 -0.07 10.28 6.28
CA PRO A 91 1.25 9.82 5.86
C PRO A 91 1.23 8.30 5.72
N ILE A 92 1.84 7.81 4.66
CA ILE A 92 2.05 6.38 4.43
C ILE A 92 3.51 6.11 4.08
N LEU A 93 4.01 4.96 4.49
CA LEU A 93 5.31 4.46 4.09
C LEU A 93 5.16 3.03 3.59
N THR A 94 5.43 2.82 2.31
CA THR A 94 5.26 1.52 1.66
C THR A 94 6.62 0.86 1.44
N GLY A 95 6.73 -0.40 1.82
CA GLY A 95 7.92 -1.21 1.63
C GLY A 95 7.60 -2.66 1.29
N ALA A 96 8.48 -3.31 0.54
CA ALA A 96 8.39 -4.76 0.33
C ALA A 96 8.99 -5.50 1.53
N ALA A 97 8.39 -6.62 1.92
CA ALA A 97 8.92 -7.51 2.93
C ALA A 97 8.61 -8.96 2.58
N LEU A 98 9.48 -9.86 3.04
CA LEU A 98 9.23 -11.30 2.98
C LEU A 98 8.63 -11.73 4.33
N LEU A 99 7.39 -12.21 4.31
CA LEU A 99 6.77 -12.82 5.50
C LEU A 99 7.10 -14.30 5.54
N ARG A 100 7.61 -14.73 6.69
CA ARG A 100 7.94 -16.13 6.98
C ARG A 100 7.10 -16.65 8.12
N TYR A 101 6.47 -17.80 7.91
CA TYR A 101 5.76 -18.56 8.94
C TYR A 101 5.96 -20.05 8.74
N GLY A 102 6.64 -20.69 9.68
CA GLY A 102 7.06 -22.10 9.53
C GLY A 102 7.98 -22.28 8.30
N SER A 103 7.56 -23.10 7.36
CA SER A 103 8.25 -23.38 6.09
C SER A 103 7.74 -22.55 4.92
N ARG A 104 6.81 -21.62 5.14
CA ARG A 104 6.19 -20.81 4.08
C ARG A 104 6.75 -19.41 4.08
N ASP A 105 7.18 -18.97 2.92
CA ASP A 105 7.70 -17.63 2.65
C ASP A 105 6.85 -16.96 1.56
N LEU A 106 6.32 -15.77 1.82
CA LEU A 106 5.54 -14.99 0.84
C LEU A 106 6.02 -13.53 0.84
N THR A 107 6.25 -13.00 -0.35
CA THR A 107 6.56 -11.58 -0.51
C THR A 107 5.28 -10.76 -0.45
N ILE A 108 5.30 -9.72 0.36
CA ILE A 108 4.19 -8.79 0.53
C ILE A 108 4.65 -7.34 0.45
N THR A 109 3.69 -6.45 0.31
CA THR A 109 3.88 -5.01 0.47
C THR A 109 3.31 -4.60 1.82
N ILE A 110 4.15 -4.09 2.71
CA ILE A 110 3.71 -3.54 4.00
C ILE A 110 3.56 -2.04 3.85
N THR A 111 2.39 -1.53 4.21
CA THR A 111 2.09 -0.10 4.29
C THR A 111 2.03 0.33 5.75
N GLY A 112 2.98 1.15 6.16
CA GLY A 112 2.98 1.81 7.46
C GLY A 112 1.97 2.95 7.47
N ILE A 113 1.05 2.95 8.43
CA ILE A 113 -0.04 3.90 8.55
C ILE A 113 -0.13 4.48 9.95
N GLU A 114 -0.79 5.64 10.06
CA GLU A 114 -1.32 6.18 11.31
C GLU A 114 -2.83 5.92 11.33
N PRO A 115 -3.36 5.00 12.16
CA PRO A 115 -4.75 4.56 12.11
C PRO A 115 -5.77 5.70 12.14
N GLU A 116 -5.60 6.66 13.01
CA GLU A 116 -6.46 7.83 13.18
C GLU A 116 -6.61 8.69 11.91
N ARG A 117 -5.47 8.94 11.24
CA ARG A 117 -5.44 9.72 10.01
C ARG A 117 -5.89 8.90 8.81
N TYR A 118 -5.48 7.63 8.79
CA TYR A 118 -5.78 6.72 7.67
C TYR A 118 -7.29 6.48 7.51
N ARG A 119 -8.05 6.39 8.59
CA ARG A 119 -9.53 6.30 8.57
C ARG A 119 -10.22 7.45 7.83
N ARG A 120 -9.59 8.62 7.77
CA ARG A 120 -10.16 9.79 7.08
C ARG A 120 -9.97 9.75 5.58
N VAL A 121 -8.99 8.97 5.09
CA VAL A 121 -8.60 8.92 3.67
C VAL A 121 -8.91 7.59 3.00
N ALA A 122 -9.15 6.52 3.76
CA ALA A 122 -9.47 5.20 3.24
C ALA A 122 -10.41 4.45 4.20
N ASN A 123 -11.30 3.63 3.64
CA ASN A 123 -12.34 2.90 4.39
C ASN A 123 -11.93 1.46 4.76
N LEU A 124 -10.62 1.22 4.97
CA LEU A 124 -10.12 -0.14 5.28
C LEU A 124 -10.83 -0.79 6.48
N GLU A 125 -11.34 0.00 7.41
CA GLU A 125 -12.04 -0.52 8.60
C GLU A 125 -13.34 -1.25 8.26
N LYS A 126 -14.03 -0.88 7.18
CA LYS A 126 -15.22 -1.59 6.68
C LYS A 126 -14.91 -2.98 6.15
N ASP A 127 -13.68 -3.18 5.68
CA ASP A 127 -13.22 -4.42 5.08
C ASP A 127 -12.57 -5.37 6.11
N MET A 128 -12.50 -4.97 7.38
CA MET A 128 -11.97 -5.83 8.45
C MET A 128 -12.92 -7.00 8.73
N ILE A 129 -12.38 -8.22 8.69
CA ILE A 129 -13.11 -9.44 9.08
C ILE A 129 -12.86 -9.76 10.55
N GLN A 130 -11.62 -9.55 11.01
CA GLN A 130 -11.19 -9.81 12.39
C GLN A 130 -10.26 -8.68 12.84
N GLY A 131 -10.42 -8.26 14.10
CA GLY A 131 -9.65 -7.14 14.65
C GLY A 131 -10.12 -5.78 14.15
N SER A 132 -9.35 -4.75 14.47
CA SER A 132 -9.60 -3.36 14.08
C SER A 132 -8.30 -2.64 13.74
N LEU A 133 -8.39 -1.46 13.10
CA LEU A 133 -7.20 -0.62 12.86
C LEU A 133 -6.55 -0.15 14.16
N GLU A 134 -7.34 0.02 15.22
CA GLU A 134 -6.81 0.41 16.55
C GLU A 134 -5.94 -0.66 17.18
N ASP A 135 -6.17 -1.93 16.86
CA ASP A 135 -5.36 -3.04 17.40
C ASP A 135 -3.89 -2.94 16.98
N LEU A 136 -3.59 -2.20 15.91
CA LEU A 136 -2.20 -1.86 15.57
C LEU A 136 -1.50 -1.08 16.67
N ARG A 137 -2.21 -0.25 17.43
CA ARG A 137 -1.63 0.56 18.53
C ARG A 137 -1.40 -0.25 19.79
N SER A 138 -2.22 -1.28 20.03
CA SER A 138 -2.12 -2.14 21.20
C SER A 138 -0.92 -3.09 21.17
N ALA A 139 -0.41 -3.41 19.97
CA ALA A 139 0.74 -4.27 19.79
C ALA A 139 1.93 -3.48 19.21
N ALA A 140 3.10 -3.55 19.87
CA ALA A 140 4.31 -2.83 19.45
C ALA A 140 4.66 -3.12 17.97
N ASN A 141 4.46 -4.37 17.52
CA ASN A 141 4.73 -4.83 16.15
C ASN A 141 3.48 -5.50 15.57
N GLY A 142 2.32 -4.79 15.62
CA GLY A 142 1.07 -5.28 15.04
C GLY A 142 1.12 -5.29 13.51
N LEU A 143 0.53 -6.32 12.90
CA LEU A 143 0.38 -6.47 11.47
C LEU A 143 -1.05 -6.87 11.16
N ILE A 144 -1.69 -6.15 10.26
CA ILE A 144 -2.97 -6.50 9.65
C ILE A 144 -2.69 -7.03 8.25
N ILE A 145 -3.26 -8.17 7.88
CA ILE A 145 -3.00 -8.84 6.61
C ILE A 145 -4.30 -9.17 5.87
N GLY A 146 -4.21 -9.32 4.55
CA GLY A 146 -5.34 -9.75 3.74
C GLY A 146 -5.74 -11.21 3.99
N ALA A 147 -7.03 -11.52 3.86
CA ALA A 147 -7.58 -12.85 4.13
C ALA A 147 -6.97 -13.94 3.26
N THR A 148 -6.74 -13.65 1.98
CA THR A 148 -6.08 -14.59 1.05
C THR A 148 -4.64 -14.86 1.45
N LEU A 149 -3.92 -13.83 1.92
CA LEU A 149 -2.56 -13.95 2.43
C LEU A 149 -2.52 -14.81 3.69
N ALA A 150 -3.42 -14.56 4.66
CA ALA A 150 -3.55 -15.35 5.89
C ALA A 150 -3.78 -16.83 5.59
N TYR A 151 -4.69 -17.13 4.66
CA TYR A 151 -4.96 -18.49 4.22
C TYR A 151 -3.74 -19.18 3.58
N ARG A 152 -3.02 -18.47 2.69
CA ARG A 152 -1.83 -19.01 2.02
C ARG A 152 -0.68 -19.27 2.97
N LEU A 153 -0.45 -18.39 3.95
CA LEU A 153 0.54 -18.59 5.00
C LEU A 153 0.10 -19.64 6.02
N GLY A 154 -1.20 -19.83 6.21
CA GLY A 154 -1.77 -20.71 7.24
C GLY A 154 -1.71 -20.07 8.63
N VAL A 155 -1.83 -18.74 8.72
CA VAL A 155 -1.81 -17.97 9.96
C VAL A 155 -3.20 -17.51 10.36
N GLN A 156 -3.38 -17.32 11.66
CA GLN A 156 -4.60 -16.80 12.27
C GLN A 156 -4.31 -15.53 13.07
N MET A 157 -5.37 -14.83 13.47
CA MET A 157 -5.26 -13.71 14.39
C MET A 157 -4.58 -14.14 15.70
N GLY A 158 -3.59 -13.37 16.13
CA GLY A 158 -2.78 -13.68 17.32
C GLY A 158 -1.44 -14.38 17.03
N ASP A 159 -1.28 -14.99 15.87
CA ASP A 159 -0.03 -15.64 15.46
C ASP A 159 1.09 -14.62 15.26
N THR A 160 2.33 -15.10 15.41
CA THR A 160 3.53 -14.28 15.18
C THR A 160 4.26 -14.74 13.93
N VAL A 161 4.47 -13.83 13.01
CA VAL A 161 5.22 -14.03 11.76
C VAL A 161 6.54 -13.28 11.80
N ILE A 162 7.49 -13.68 10.96
CA ILE A 162 8.75 -12.96 10.79
C ILE A 162 8.69 -12.19 9.48
N ALA A 163 8.77 -10.86 9.56
CA ALA A 163 8.90 -9.98 8.39
C ALA A 163 10.38 -9.67 8.17
N VAL A 164 10.88 -9.96 6.98
CA VAL A 164 12.26 -9.69 6.58
C VAL A 164 12.26 -8.59 5.53
N SER A 165 12.93 -7.49 5.82
CA SER A 165 13.07 -6.39 4.86
C SER A 165 14.12 -6.74 3.78
N PRO A 166 14.12 -6.06 2.61
CA PRO A 166 15.15 -6.25 1.58
C PRO A 166 16.59 -5.95 2.07
N ARG A 167 16.72 -5.21 3.16
CA ARG A 167 18.01 -4.93 3.82
C ARG A 167 18.47 -6.02 4.77
N GLY A 168 17.71 -7.11 4.90
CA GLY A 168 18.03 -8.23 5.78
C GLY A 168 17.60 -8.05 7.25
N VAL A 169 16.91 -6.96 7.59
CA VAL A 169 16.36 -6.75 8.94
C VAL A 169 15.16 -7.67 9.12
N ALA A 170 15.19 -8.52 10.14
CA ALA A 170 14.11 -9.40 10.50
C ALA A 170 13.37 -8.88 11.74
N LEU A 171 12.06 -8.73 11.64
CA LEU A 171 11.19 -8.25 12.70
C LEU A 171 10.09 -9.27 12.98
N ARG A 172 9.86 -9.60 14.25
CA ARG A 172 8.71 -10.41 14.66
C ARG A 172 7.48 -9.52 14.73
N MET A 173 6.44 -9.89 13.99
CA MET A 173 5.18 -9.15 13.92
C MET A 173 4.02 -10.05 14.33
N LYS A 174 3.13 -9.51 15.16
CA LYS A 174 1.91 -10.22 15.60
C LYS A 174 0.74 -9.85 14.69
N ILE A 175 0.03 -10.86 14.20
CA ILE A 175 -1.19 -10.65 13.44
C ILE A 175 -2.31 -10.14 14.38
N VAL A 176 -2.69 -8.89 14.22
CA VAL A 176 -3.71 -8.22 15.05
C VAL A 176 -5.03 -8.01 14.32
N GLY A 177 -5.06 -8.26 13.00
CA GLY A 177 -6.27 -8.16 12.23
C GLY A 177 -6.15 -8.80 10.85
N ILE A 178 -7.31 -9.14 10.28
CA ILE A 178 -7.45 -9.72 8.95
C ILE A 178 -8.52 -8.93 8.20
N PHE A 179 -8.21 -8.47 6.99
CA PHE A 179 -9.14 -7.74 6.13
C PHE A 179 -9.45 -8.51 4.84
N ARG A 180 -10.56 -8.16 4.20
CA ARG A 180 -10.96 -8.67 2.88
C ARG A 180 -11.62 -7.56 2.09
N THR A 181 -10.93 -7.08 1.07
CA THR A 181 -11.46 -6.04 0.17
C THR A 181 -12.26 -6.60 -1.00
N GLY A 182 -12.15 -7.91 -1.27
CA GLY A 182 -12.70 -8.53 -2.48
C GLY A 182 -11.80 -8.37 -3.71
N LEU A 183 -10.73 -7.56 -3.62
CA LEU A 183 -9.69 -7.48 -4.65
C LEU A 183 -8.58 -8.48 -4.34
N VAL A 184 -8.55 -9.58 -5.08
CA VAL A 184 -7.61 -10.69 -4.83
C VAL A 184 -6.16 -10.22 -4.79
N SER A 185 -5.77 -9.27 -5.64
CA SER A 185 -4.41 -8.71 -5.69
C SER A 185 -4.01 -8.02 -4.38
N LEU A 186 -4.91 -7.28 -3.75
CA LEU A 186 -4.69 -6.66 -2.44
C LEU A 186 -4.73 -7.70 -1.32
N ASP A 187 -5.76 -8.55 -1.31
CA ASP A 187 -5.98 -9.55 -0.27
C ASP A 187 -4.86 -10.60 -0.18
N GLN A 188 -4.06 -10.77 -1.24
CA GLN A 188 -2.94 -11.73 -1.27
C GLN A 188 -1.56 -11.13 -1.03
N SER A 189 -1.39 -9.81 -1.13
CA SER A 189 -0.08 -9.18 -1.12
C SER A 189 0.05 -7.96 -0.21
N ALA A 190 -1.05 -7.43 0.34
CA ALA A 190 -1.01 -6.24 1.18
C ALA A 190 -1.02 -6.57 2.67
N GLY A 191 -0.22 -5.81 3.42
CA GLY A 191 -0.23 -5.78 4.88
C GLY A 191 -0.16 -4.33 5.38
N TYR A 192 -0.73 -4.09 6.55
CA TYR A 192 -0.71 -2.78 7.21
C TYR A 192 -0.07 -2.89 8.58
N ALA A 193 0.82 -1.96 8.90
CA ALA A 193 1.50 -1.86 10.19
C ALA A 193 1.53 -0.40 10.66
N LEU A 194 1.96 -0.15 11.89
CA LEU A 194 2.21 1.22 12.32
C LEU A 194 3.34 1.86 11.52
N LEU A 195 3.18 3.14 11.19
CA LEU A 195 4.19 3.92 10.47
C LEU A 195 5.57 3.85 11.11
N LYS A 196 5.65 3.90 12.46
CA LYS A 196 6.89 3.82 13.23
C LYS A 196 7.64 2.49 13.02
N VAL A 197 6.92 1.40 12.88
CA VAL A 197 7.51 0.05 12.67
C VAL A 197 8.15 -0.07 11.29
N ASN A 198 7.58 0.60 10.31
CA ASN A 198 8.06 0.54 8.93
C ASN A 198 9.27 1.48 8.65
N GLN A 199 9.68 2.28 9.63
CA GLN A 199 10.83 3.18 9.55
C GLN A 199 12.15 2.52 10.04
N THR A 200 12.06 1.33 10.62
CA THR A 200 13.20 0.56 11.14
C THR A 200 13.72 -0.40 10.06
#